data_17e327f0601ba71cddf9782beb8f7a5d
#
_entry.id   17e327f0601ba71cddf9782beb8f7a5d
#
_cell.length_a   1.000
_cell.length_b   1.000
_cell.length_c   1.000
_cell.angle_alpha   90.00
_cell.angle_beta   90.00
_cell.angle_gamma   90.00
#
_symmetry.space_group_name_H-M   'P 1'
#
loop_
_entity.id
_entity.type
_entity.pdbx_description
1 polymer ?
#
loop_
_entity_poly.entity_id
_entity_poly.type
_entity_poly.pdbx_seq_one_letter_code
_entity_poly.pdbx_strand_id
1 'polypeptide(L)'
;MNIVDSTKVTVPVPLNDPECEQIAMTTLLIGRLLMESGARAEVVHEDCSIVAHGFGADHVDLRSGYASVDITVSRGASTITRTMEVGPHGVDHRLSHALRDLVRRIQQGNLTPSEALAKATGLKRDTPHFPPWLVALAAGIACAAFGRLLGLDWPAFLPVAAAGAIGQAVRQVMLRRGVNVFVIAACMGFLSSSLAGLGASWATSATVNVAMVASVLMLVPGVPALNAQSDIMEGHPTLGTARGVCVIMLLTFIAIGVLLAQVLLGVQP
;
A
#
# COMPACT_ATOMS: atom_id res chain seq x y z
N MET A 1 32.04 14.37 -57.95
CA MET A 1 31.07 13.60 -57.17
C MET A 1 31.75 13.31 -55.85
N ASN A 2 31.60 14.23 -54.87
CA ASN A 2 32.29 14.19 -53.58
C ASN A 2 31.53 13.24 -52.63
N ILE A 3 32.24 12.25 -52.19
CA ILE A 3 31.78 11.33 -51.14
C ILE A 3 31.98 12.11 -49.82
N VAL A 4 30.87 12.44 -49.17
CA VAL A 4 30.85 13.04 -47.84
C VAL A 4 31.30 11.98 -46.87
N ASP A 5 32.47 12.20 -46.29
CA ASP A 5 33.07 11.45 -45.21
C ASP A 5 32.17 11.64 -43.97
N SER A 6 31.43 10.58 -43.60
CA SER A 6 30.63 10.56 -42.39
C SER A 6 31.56 10.33 -41.18
N THR A 7 32.16 11.42 -40.70
CA THR A 7 32.83 11.44 -39.40
C THR A 7 31.86 11.02 -38.34
N LYS A 8 32.04 9.79 -37.84
CA LYS A 8 31.39 9.27 -36.66
C LYS A 8 31.64 10.23 -35.50
N VAL A 9 30.64 11.05 -35.19
CA VAL A 9 30.59 11.72 -33.89
C VAL A 9 30.35 10.61 -32.86
N THR A 10 31.44 10.04 -32.38
CA THR A 10 31.43 9.25 -31.15
C THR A 10 31.23 10.25 -30.00
N VAL A 11 29.96 10.49 -29.64
CA VAL A 11 29.65 11.10 -28.36
C VAL A 11 30.18 10.10 -27.30
N PRO A 12 31.16 10.49 -26.47
CA PRO A 12 31.58 9.62 -25.38
C PRO A 12 30.36 9.45 -24.50
N VAL A 13 29.84 8.23 -24.41
CA VAL A 13 28.87 7.88 -23.37
C VAL A 13 29.62 8.08 -22.06
N PRO A 14 29.26 9.02 -21.22
CA PRO A 14 29.93 9.19 -19.93
C PRO A 14 29.72 7.92 -19.16
N LEU A 15 30.81 7.22 -18.87
CA LEU A 15 30.84 6.14 -17.91
C LEU A 15 30.25 6.70 -16.60
N ASN A 16 29.15 6.11 -16.13
CA ASN A 16 28.37 6.40 -14.93
C ASN A 16 29.06 7.40 -13.97
N ASP A 17 28.49 8.60 -13.86
CA ASP A 17 28.84 9.51 -12.77
C ASP A 17 28.38 8.85 -11.46
N PRO A 18 29.32 8.43 -10.57
CA PRO A 18 28.96 7.70 -9.34
C PRO A 18 28.04 8.50 -8.42
N GLU A 19 28.13 9.84 -8.47
CA GLU A 19 27.24 10.70 -7.68
C GLU A 19 25.82 10.70 -8.26
N CYS A 20 25.67 10.82 -9.58
CA CYS A 20 24.37 10.73 -10.25
C CYS A 20 23.70 9.36 -10.01
N GLU A 21 24.49 8.27 -10.02
CA GLU A 21 24.02 6.92 -9.69
C GLU A 21 23.51 6.84 -8.24
N GLN A 22 24.25 7.38 -7.27
CA GLN A 22 23.83 7.39 -5.87
C GLN A 22 22.56 8.21 -5.65
N ILE A 23 22.42 9.35 -6.32
CA ILE A 23 21.20 10.16 -6.26
C ILE A 23 20.01 9.36 -6.79
N ALA A 24 20.16 8.75 -7.97
CA ALA A 24 19.11 7.96 -8.60
C ALA A 24 18.67 6.80 -7.71
N MET A 25 19.63 6.02 -7.18
CA MET A 25 19.33 4.85 -6.32
C MET A 25 18.69 5.24 -5.00
N THR A 26 19.16 6.34 -4.37
CA THR A 26 18.59 6.80 -3.09
C THR A 26 17.16 7.30 -3.28
N THR A 27 16.93 8.11 -4.31
CA THR A 27 15.59 8.62 -4.63
C THR A 27 14.64 7.49 -4.97
N LEU A 28 15.10 6.55 -5.79
CA LEU A 28 14.31 5.39 -6.22
C LEU A 28 13.91 4.49 -5.04
N LEU A 29 14.83 4.24 -4.10
CA LEU A 29 14.54 3.46 -2.89
C LEU A 29 13.50 4.16 -2.01
N ILE A 30 13.61 5.48 -1.81
CA ILE A 30 12.63 6.26 -1.04
C ILE A 30 11.27 6.21 -1.73
N GLY A 31 11.21 6.43 -3.05
CA GLY A 31 9.97 6.35 -3.84
C GLY A 31 9.30 4.97 -3.74
N ARG A 32 10.08 3.90 -3.89
CA ARG A 32 9.63 2.52 -3.70
C ARG A 32 9.02 2.31 -2.31
N LEU A 33 9.73 2.70 -1.25
CA LEU A 33 9.26 2.51 0.13
C LEU A 33 8.00 3.32 0.44
N LEU A 34 7.88 4.53 -0.12
CA LEU A 34 6.66 5.33 -0.02
C LEU A 34 5.48 4.62 -0.71
N MET A 35 5.67 4.06 -1.91
CA MET A 35 4.64 3.28 -2.60
C MET A 35 4.24 2.03 -1.81
N GLU A 36 5.22 1.28 -1.29
CA GLU A 36 4.99 0.09 -0.46
C GLU A 36 4.26 0.43 0.85
N SER A 37 4.48 1.63 1.41
CA SER A 37 3.79 2.10 2.63
C SER A 37 2.38 2.67 2.39
N GLY A 38 1.93 2.74 1.13
CA GLY A 38 0.59 3.18 0.76
C GLY A 38 0.46 4.67 0.48
N ALA A 39 1.53 5.35 0.09
CA ALA A 39 1.47 6.74 -0.35
C ALA A 39 0.77 6.89 -1.71
N ARG A 40 0.13 8.06 -1.95
CA ARG A 40 -0.42 8.45 -3.24
C ARG A 40 0.70 8.78 -4.23
N ALA A 41 0.41 8.67 -5.52
CA ALA A 41 1.39 8.96 -6.57
C ALA A 41 1.98 10.37 -6.44
N GLU A 42 1.15 11.38 -6.24
CA GLU A 42 1.58 12.78 -6.10
C GLU A 42 2.61 12.94 -4.98
N VAL A 43 2.37 12.35 -3.81
CA VAL A 43 3.31 12.38 -2.67
C VAL A 43 4.64 11.71 -3.02
N VAL A 44 4.60 10.59 -3.75
CA VAL A 44 5.82 9.90 -4.19
C VAL A 44 6.60 10.77 -5.16
N HIS A 45 5.93 11.41 -6.13
CA HIS A 45 6.57 12.30 -7.10
C HIS A 45 7.17 13.53 -6.45
N GLU A 46 6.43 14.19 -5.55
CA GLU A 46 6.89 15.36 -4.80
C GLU A 46 8.12 15.03 -3.94
N ASP A 47 8.02 13.99 -3.10
CA ASP A 47 9.10 13.62 -2.19
C ASP A 47 10.35 13.15 -2.95
N CYS A 48 10.21 12.39 -4.06
CA CYS A 48 11.33 12.02 -4.92
C CYS A 48 11.98 13.23 -5.60
N SER A 49 11.19 14.19 -6.06
CA SER A 49 11.70 15.44 -6.64
C SER A 49 12.52 16.24 -5.60
N ILE A 50 11.99 16.37 -4.38
CA ILE A 50 12.71 17.04 -3.27
C ILE A 50 14.05 16.34 -2.98
N VAL A 51 14.04 15.01 -2.91
CA VAL A 51 15.26 14.23 -2.62
C VAL A 51 16.31 14.43 -3.71
N ALA A 52 15.95 14.28 -4.96
CA ALA A 52 16.92 14.37 -6.06
C ALA A 52 17.48 15.78 -6.21
N HIS A 53 16.65 16.83 -6.17
CA HIS A 53 17.11 18.21 -6.19
C HIS A 53 17.91 18.57 -4.93
N GLY A 54 17.54 18.05 -3.76
CA GLY A 54 18.29 18.24 -2.52
C GLY A 54 19.72 17.67 -2.57
N PHE A 55 19.95 16.68 -3.42
CA PHE A 55 21.30 16.14 -3.70
C PHE A 55 21.98 16.76 -4.94
N GLY A 56 21.38 17.80 -5.53
CA GLY A 56 21.98 18.54 -6.63
C GLY A 56 21.71 17.96 -8.02
N ALA A 57 20.60 17.23 -8.21
CA ALA A 57 20.11 16.91 -9.54
C ALA A 57 19.55 18.16 -10.23
N ASP A 58 19.87 18.34 -11.51
CA ASP A 58 19.36 19.46 -12.33
C ASP A 58 17.94 19.15 -12.83
N HIS A 59 17.69 17.89 -13.16
CA HIS A 59 16.39 17.44 -13.67
C HIS A 59 16.06 16.04 -13.17
N VAL A 60 14.77 15.82 -12.90
CA VAL A 60 14.21 14.54 -12.42
C VAL A 60 12.92 14.24 -13.13
N ASP A 61 12.81 13.07 -13.72
CA ASP A 61 11.56 12.51 -14.25
C ASP A 61 11.26 11.20 -13.53
N LEU A 62 10.07 11.09 -12.94
CA LEU A 62 9.62 9.91 -12.21
C LEU A 62 8.39 9.32 -12.89
N ARG A 63 8.38 8.01 -13.08
CA ARG A 63 7.23 7.26 -13.56
C ARG A 63 6.86 6.18 -12.55
N SER A 64 5.66 6.25 -12.02
CA SER A 64 5.14 5.28 -11.05
C SER A 64 4.15 4.33 -11.73
N GLY A 65 4.54 3.06 -11.80
CA GLY A 65 3.66 1.94 -12.14
C GLY A 65 3.21 1.19 -10.89
N TYR A 66 2.29 0.24 -11.03
CA TYR A 66 1.84 -0.57 -9.88
C TYR A 66 2.93 -1.50 -9.35
N ALA A 67 3.72 -2.10 -10.25
CA ALA A 67 4.75 -3.08 -9.90
C ALA A 67 6.18 -2.53 -9.99
N SER A 68 6.37 -1.33 -10.53
CA SER A 68 7.69 -0.73 -10.68
C SER A 68 7.63 0.78 -10.56
N VAL A 69 8.77 1.36 -10.21
CA VAL A 69 9.01 2.79 -10.26
C VAL A 69 10.28 3.03 -11.05
N ASP A 70 10.22 3.99 -11.98
CA ASP A 70 11.32 4.38 -12.85
C ASP A 70 11.71 5.81 -12.54
N ILE A 71 13.00 6.09 -12.48
CA ILE A 71 13.51 7.43 -12.30
C ILE A 71 14.59 7.75 -13.35
N THR A 72 14.51 8.93 -13.91
CA THR A 72 15.58 9.52 -14.71
C THR A 72 16.10 10.74 -13.98
N VAL A 73 17.38 10.74 -13.67
CA VAL A 73 18.07 11.85 -13.00
C VAL A 73 19.13 12.39 -13.94
N SER A 74 19.18 13.72 -14.10
CA SER A 74 20.22 14.42 -14.87
C SER A 74 20.99 15.36 -13.95
N ARG A 75 22.32 15.36 -14.09
CA ARG A 75 23.24 16.26 -13.39
C ARG A 75 24.41 16.63 -14.32
N GLY A 76 24.52 17.90 -14.67
CA GLY A 76 25.49 18.38 -15.66
C GLY A 76 25.30 17.67 -17.01
N ALA A 77 26.34 16.98 -17.46
CA ALA A 77 26.31 16.22 -18.72
C ALA A 77 25.86 14.76 -18.55
N SER A 78 25.65 14.30 -17.31
CA SER A 78 25.29 12.92 -16.99
C SER A 78 23.78 12.77 -16.84
N THR A 79 23.21 11.72 -17.46
CA THR A 79 21.80 11.35 -17.30
C THR A 79 21.72 9.84 -17.07
N ILE A 80 21.03 9.44 -16.01
CA ILE A 80 20.89 8.03 -15.61
C ILE A 80 19.42 7.71 -15.42
N THR A 81 18.97 6.60 -16.01
CA THR A 81 17.66 6.03 -15.78
C THR A 81 17.80 4.73 -15.01
N ARG A 82 17.01 4.56 -13.96
CA ARG A 82 16.96 3.34 -13.16
C ARG A 82 15.51 2.94 -12.89
N THR A 83 15.30 1.64 -12.83
CA THR A 83 14.02 1.00 -12.50
C THR A 83 14.18 0.17 -11.23
N MET A 84 13.17 0.19 -10.38
CA MET A 84 13.11 -0.68 -9.20
C MET A 84 11.72 -1.30 -9.09
N GLU A 85 11.69 -2.61 -8.81
CA GLU A 85 10.44 -3.31 -8.55
C GLU A 85 9.84 -2.85 -7.21
N VAL A 86 8.53 -2.61 -7.20
CA VAL A 86 7.76 -2.27 -6.02
C VAL A 86 7.18 -3.55 -5.42
N GLY A 87 7.47 -3.79 -4.16
CA GLY A 87 6.96 -4.93 -3.42
C GLY A 87 5.46 -4.82 -3.11
N PRO A 88 4.93 -5.74 -2.28
CA PRO A 88 3.52 -5.72 -1.91
C PRO A 88 3.09 -4.38 -1.32
N HIS A 89 2.02 -3.81 -1.86
CA HIS A 89 1.44 -2.58 -1.34
C HIS A 89 0.76 -2.83 0.01
N GLY A 90 1.08 -2.00 0.99
CA GLY A 90 0.49 -2.03 2.33
C GLY A 90 -0.01 -0.66 2.74
N VAL A 91 -0.37 -0.54 4.02
CA VAL A 91 -0.65 0.75 4.67
C VAL A 91 0.19 0.78 5.95
N ASP A 92 1.29 1.54 5.91
CA ASP A 92 2.18 1.74 7.04
C ASP A 92 2.46 3.23 7.25
N HIS A 93 1.61 3.87 8.04
CA HIS A 93 1.72 5.29 8.32
C HIS A 93 3.00 5.66 9.08
N ARG A 94 3.54 4.75 9.91
CA ARG A 94 4.79 5.01 10.66
C ARG A 94 5.98 5.06 9.72
N LEU A 95 6.09 4.07 8.82
CA LEU A 95 7.12 4.06 7.79
C LEU A 95 7.00 5.28 6.87
N SER A 96 5.79 5.57 6.38
CA SER A 96 5.53 6.74 5.53
C SER A 96 5.95 8.04 6.22
N HIS A 97 5.61 8.23 7.50
CA HIS A 97 6.00 9.41 8.26
C HIS A 97 7.51 9.50 8.45
N ALA A 98 8.18 8.39 8.80
CA ALA A 98 9.62 8.35 8.98
C ALA A 98 10.39 8.63 7.68
N LEU A 99 9.87 8.16 6.53
CA LEU A 99 10.43 8.47 5.21
C LEU A 99 10.29 9.96 4.89
N ARG A 100 9.13 10.56 5.14
CA ARG A 100 8.93 12.00 4.91
C ARG A 100 9.78 12.87 5.84
N ASP A 101 10.04 12.44 7.06
CA ASP A 101 11.00 13.11 7.93
C ASP A 101 12.43 13.00 7.40
N LEU A 102 12.80 11.87 6.79
CA LEU A 102 14.07 11.70 6.10
C LEU A 102 14.17 12.66 4.90
N VAL A 103 13.11 12.77 4.07
CA VAL A 103 13.04 13.70 2.93
C VAL A 103 13.26 15.15 3.39
N ARG A 104 12.60 15.59 4.48
CA ARG A 104 12.79 16.94 5.04
C ARG A 104 14.25 17.19 5.46
N ARG A 105 14.92 16.20 6.06
CA ARG A 105 16.34 16.30 6.44
C ARG A 105 17.26 16.43 5.23
N ILE A 106 16.95 15.72 4.14
CA ILE A 106 17.67 15.84 2.87
C ILE A 106 17.50 17.25 2.30
N GLN A 107 16.28 17.76 2.28
CA GLN A 107 15.97 19.11 1.83
C GLN A 107 16.74 20.21 2.61
N GLN A 108 17.01 19.96 3.91
CA GLN A 108 17.80 20.87 4.76
C GLN A 108 19.31 20.75 4.54
N GLY A 109 19.78 19.88 3.63
CA GLY A 109 21.22 19.68 3.36
C GLY A 109 21.97 18.93 4.46
N ASN A 110 21.28 18.26 5.38
CA ASN A 110 21.88 17.61 6.55
C ASN A 110 22.39 16.19 6.30
N LEU A 111 22.30 15.68 5.07
CA LEU A 111 22.62 14.30 4.73
C LEU A 111 23.28 14.18 3.35
N THR A 112 24.24 13.27 3.25
CA THR A 112 24.76 12.81 1.96
C THR A 112 23.87 11.74 1.33
N PRO A 113 23.93 11.52 0.00
CA PRO A 113 23.15 10.47 -0.66
C PRO A 113 23.37 9.07 -0.05
N SER A 114 24.63 8.74 0.28
CA SER A 114 24.98 7.45 0.90
C SER A 114 24.40 7.27 2.30
N GLU A 115 24.43 8.31 3.14
CA GLU A 115 23.81 8.29 4.46
C GLU A 115 22.29 8.17 4.38
N ALA A 116 21.67 8.87 3.45
CA ALA A 116 20.23 8.80 3.22
C ALA A 116 19.80 7.40 2.74
N LEU A 117 20.57 6.78 1.84
CA LEU A 117 20.35 5.41 1.37
C LEU A 117 20.43 4.40 2.53
N ALA A 118 21.47 4.53 3.37
CA ALA A 118 21.62 3.66 4.54
C ALA A 118 20.47 3.83 5.53
N LYS A 119 20.06 5.07 5.82
CA LYS A 119 18.91 5.36 6.69
C LYS A 119 17.60 4.84 6.11
N ALA A 120 17.31 5.08 4.83
CA ALA A 120 16.09 4.58 4.17
C ALA A 120 16.01 3.05 4.23
N THR A 121 17.12 2.35 3.98
CA THR A 121 17.20 0.89 4.10
C THR A 121 16.93 0.41 5.53
N GLY A 122 17.45 1.12 6.54
CA GLY A 122 17.22 0.82 7.95
C GLY A 122 15.76 1.04 8.38
N LEU A 123 15.11 2.11 7.90
CA LEU A 123 13.75 2.48 8.32
C LEU A 123 12.73 1.34 8.15
N LYS A 124 12.80 0.60 7.04
CA LYS A 124 11.88 -0.53 6.80
C LYS A 124 12.02 -1.64 7.85
N ARG A 125 13.24 -1.88 8.34
CA ARG A 125 13.53 -2.90 9.35
C ARG A 125 13.23 -2.41 10.76
N ASP A 126 13.56 -1.15 11.03
CA ASP A 126 13.61 -0.60 12.38
C ASP A 126 12.28 0.06 12.79
N THR A 127 11.33 0.24 11.85
CA THR A 127 10.00 0.79 12.16
C THR A 127 9.20 -0.21 13.01
N PRO A 128 8.83 0.15 14.26
CA PRO A 128 8.15 -0.76 15.15
C PRO A 128 6.72 -1.04 14.71
N HIS A 129 6.36 -2.31 14.69
CA HIS A 129 4.98 -2.75 14.40
C HIS A 129 4.23 -3.03 15.69
N PHE A 130 2.92 -2.84 15.68
CA PHE A 130 2.07 -3.24 16.79
C PHE A 130 2.05 -4.77 16.94
N PRO A 131 1.96 -5.29 18.19
CA PRO A 131 1.85 -6.72 18.39
C PRO A 131 0.58 -7.27 17.70
N PRO A 132 0.67 -8.45 17.06
CA PRO A 132 -0.42 -9.01 16.24
C PRO A 132 -1.76 -9.17 16.98
N TRP A 133 -1.71 -9.53 18.27
CA TRP A 133 -2.89 -9.69 19.09
C TRP A 133 -3.63 -8.37 19.33
N LEU A 134 -2.88 -7.27 19.52
CA LEU A 134 -3.47 -5.94 19.71
C LEU A 134 -4.17 -5.46 18.44
N VAL A 135 -3.54 -5.70 17.28
CA VAL A 135 -4.14 -5.39 15.97
C VAL A 135 -5.43 -6.19 15.76
N ALA A 136 -5.43 -7.48 16.12
CA ALA A 136 -6.61 -8.31 16.01
C ALA A 136 -7.76 -7.82 16.91
N LEU A 137 -7.45 -7.53 18.17
CA LEU A 137 -8.44 -7.01 19.13
C LEU A 137 -9.02 -5.66 18.68
N ALA A 138 -8.14 -4.72 18.30
CA ALA A 138 -8.55 -3.40 17.84
C ALA A 138 -9.44 -3.49 16.59
N ALA A 139 -9.11 -4.38 15.67
CA ALA A 139 -9.88 -4.64 14.47
C ALA A 139 -11.28 -5.19 14.77
N GLY A 140 -11.37 -6.14 15.70
CA GLY A 140 -12.67 -6.68 16.14
C GLY A 140 -13.55 -5.62 16.78
N ILE A 141 -12.99 -4.81 17.69
CA ILE A 141 -13.73 -3.70 18.32
C ILE A 141 -14.16 -2.68 17.26
N ALA A 142 -13.29 -2.35 16.28
CA ALA A 142 -13.63 -1.45 15.20
C ALA A 142 -14.78 -1.96 14.34
N CYS A 143 -14.80 -3.26 13.99
CA CYS A 143 -15.91 -3.89 13.27
C CYS A 143 -17.24 -3.76 14.04
N ALA A 144 -17.25 -4.05 15.33
CA ALA A 144 -18.45 -3.93 16.15
C ALA A 144 -18.91 -2.48 16.32
N ALA A 145 -17.98 -1.55 16.54
CA ALA A 145 -18.28 -0.13 16.65
C ALA A 145 -18.84 0.42 15.33
N PHE A 146 -18.26 0.06 14.20
CA PHE A 146 -18.78 0.44 12.88
C PHE A 146 -20.16 -0.21 12.60
N GLY A 147 -20.34 -1.46 13.03
CA GLY A 147 -21.63 -2.14 12.98
C GLY A 147 -22.72 -1.35 13.71
N ARG A 148 -22.39 -0.71 14.85
CA ARG A 148 -23.33 0.16 15.58
C ARG A 148 -23.79 1.34 14.73
N LEU A 149 -22.89 1.92 13.93
CA LEU A 149 -23.26 3.01 13.01
C LEU A 149 -24.17 2.53 11.86
N LEU A 150 -24.09 1.25 11.52
CA LEU A 150 -24.95 0.61 10.52
C LEU A 150 -26.26 0.04 11.11
N GLY A 151 -26.54 0.28 12.39
CA GLY A 151 -27.76 -0.18 13.03
C GLY A 151 -27.64 -1.54 13.75
N LEU A 152 -26.44 -2.06 13.98
CA LEU A 152 -26.22 -3.27 14.77
C LEU A 152 -26.81 -3.12 16.18
N ASP A 153 -27.55 -4.10 16.68
CA ASP A 153 -28.06 -4.13 18.05
C ASP A 153 -26.96 -4.49 19.08
N TRP A 154 -27.22 -4.27 20.37
CA TRP A 154 -26.24 -4.57 21.42
C TRP A 154 -25.95 -6.05 21.62
N PRO A 155 -26.93 -6.97 21.52
CA PRO A 155 -26.65 -8.42 21.61
C PRO A 155 -25.61 -8.91 20.61
N ALA A 156 -25.59 -8.37 19.38
CA ALA A 156 -24.63 -8.75 18.34
C ALA A 156 -23.26 -8.10 18.50
N PHE A 157 -23.07 -7.10 19.36
CA PHE A 157 -21.83 -6.35 19.48
C PHE A 157 -20.61 -7.25 19.80
N LEU A 158 -20.71 -8.07 20.85
CA LEU A 158 -19.62 -8.97 21.25
C LEU A 158 -19.37 -10.08 20.22
N PRO A 159 -20.38 -10.75 19.65
CA PRO A 159 -20.19 -11.67 18.53
C PRO A 159 -19.42 -11.07 17.34
N VAL A 160 -19.78 -9.86 16.92
CA VAL A 160 -19.09 -9.17 15.81
C VAL A 160 -17.66 -8.83 16.17
N ALA A 161 -17.43 -8.32 17.39
CA ALA A 161 -16.07 -8.00 17.85
C ALA A 161 -15.19 -9.27 17.89
N ALA A 162 -15.72 -10.37 18.39
CA ALA A 162 -15.00 -11.66 18.44
C ALA A 162 -14.72 -12.19 17.03
N ALA A 163 -15.72 -12.20 16.15
CA ALA A 163 -15.59 -12.67 14.77
C ALA A 163 -14.56 -11.84 13.98
N GLY A 164 -14.60 -10.51 14.09
CA GLY A 164 -13.63 -9.62 13.48
C GLY A 164 -12.21 -9.83 14.02
N ALA A 165 -12.06 -10.01 15.33
CA ALA A 165 -10.74 -10.26 15.94
C ALA A 165 -10.16 -11.61 15.49
N ILE A 166 -10.96 -12.67 15.49
CA ILE A 166 -10.55 -14.01 15.01
C ILE A 166 -10.19 -13.94 13.53
N GLY A 167 -11.03 -13.33 12.71
CA GLY A 167 -10.77 -13.14 11.28
C GLY A 167 -9.44 -12.42 11.03
N GLN A 168 -9.16 -11.35 11.77
CA GLN A 168 -7.90 -10.63 11.65
C GLN A 168 -6.70 -11.47 12.11
N ALA A 169 -6.83 -12.24 13.18
CA ALA A 169 -5.76 -13.11 13.65
C ALA A 169 -5.40 -14.18 12.59
N VAL A 170 -6.43 -14.84 12.03
CA VAL A 170 -6.25 -15.84 10.96
C VAL A 170 -5.68 -15.21 9.70
N ARG A 171 -6.18 -14.02 9.29
CA ARG A 171 -5.64 -13.25 8.16
C ARG A 171 -4.14 -13.02 8.31
N GLN A 172 -3.67 -12.59 9.48
CA GLN A 172 -2.25 -12.37 9.74
C GLN A 172 -1.42 -13.64 9.57
N VAL A 173 -1.92 -14.79 10.02
CA VAL A 173 -1.26 -16.08 9.85
C VAL A 173 -1.18 -16.48 8.37
N MET A 174 -2.28 -16.32 7.62
CA MET A 174 -2.31 -16.65 6.20
C MET A 174 -1.39 -15.75 5.38
N LEU A 175 -1.33 -14.45 5.67
CA LEU A 175 -0.39 -13.51 5.04
C LEU A 175 1.07 -13.92 5.29
N ARG A 176 1.41 -14.31 6.52
CA ARG A 176 2.77 -14.79 6.85
C ARG A 176 3.15 -16.08 6.12
N ARG A 177 2.16 -16.89 5.76
CA ARG A 177 2.36 -18.12 4.95
C ARG A 177 2.39 -17.86 3.45
N GLY A 178 2.32 -16.62 3.00
CA GLY A 178 2.36 -16.25 1.59
C GLY A 178 1.13 -16.65 0.79
N VAL A 179 -0.02 -16.87 1.45
CA VAL A 179 -1.27 -17.17 0.74
C VAL A 179 -1.70 -15.94 -0.08
N ASN A 180 -2.25 -16.18 -1.26
CA ASN A 180 -2.74 -15.12 -2.14
C ASN A 180 -3.80 -14.24 -1.45
N VAL A 181 -3.67 -12.92 -1.56
CA VAL A 181 -4.49 -11.94 -0.86
C VAL A 181 -5.98 -12.04 -1.20
N PHE A 182 -6.33 -12.40 -2.43
CA PHE A 182 -7.72 -12.57 -2.86
C PHE A 182 -8.36 -13.82 -2.24
N VAL A 183 -7.59 -14.93 -2.15
CA VAL A 183 -8.02 -16.14 -1.45
C VAL A 183 -8.24 -15.84 0.03
N ILE A 184 -7.31 -15.09 0.65
CA ILE A 184 -7.48 -14.64 2.04
C ILE A 184 -8.76 -13.82 2.18
N ALA A 185 -9.05 -12.90 1.27
CA ALA A 185 -10.25 -12.08 1.31
C ALA A 185 -11.53 -12.90 1.29
N ALA A 186 -11.64 -13.91 0.42
CA ALA A 186 -12.78 -14.82 0.36
C ALA A 186 -12.91 -15.68 1.63
N CYS A 187 -11.81 -16.31 2.06
CA CYS A 187 -11.80 -17.15 3.26
C CYS A 187 -12.17 -16.38 4.53
N MET A 188 -11.64 -15.15 4.67
CA MET A 188 -11.94 -14.32 5.84
C MET A 188 -13.34 -13.72 5.75
N GLY A 189 -13.81 -13.35 4.55
CA GLY A 189 -15.20 -12.96 4.31
C GLY A 189 -16.16 -14.06 4.77
N PHE A 190 -15.90 -15.30 4.39
CA PHE A 190 -16.69 -16.45 4.81
C PHE A 190 -16.58 -16.72 6.31
N LEU A 191 -15.37 -16.84 6.85
CA LEU A 191 -15.14 -17.19 8.25
C LEU A 191 -15.73 -16.16 9.22
N SER A 192 -15.39 -14.87 9.02
CA SER A 192 -15.84 -13.81 9.92
C SER A 192 -17.36 -13.64 9.88
N SER A 193 -17.97 -13.67 8.67
CA SER A 193 -19.42 -13.59 8.53
C SER A 193 -20.12 -14.79 9.17
N SER A 194 -19.61 -16.01 8.97
CA SER A 194 -20.22 -17.21 9.60
C SER A 194 -20.14 -17.15 11.12
N LEU A 195 -19.00 -16.75 11.69
CA LEU A 195 -18.84 -16.62 13.14
C LEU A 195 -19.76 -15.53 13.71
N ALA A 196 -19.85 -14.38 13.04
CA ALA A 196 -20.72 -13.28 13.46
C ALA A 196 -22.19 -13.65 13.36
N GLY A 197 -22.60 -14.31 12.27
CA GLY A 197 -23.97 -14.76 12.06
C GLY A 197 -24.42 -15.78 13.11
N LEU A 198 -23.62 -16.82 13.36
CA LEU A 198 -23.90 -17.82 14.42
C LEU A 198 -23.93 -17.17 15.80
N GLY A 199 -22.96 -16.35 16.13
CA GLY A 199 -22.87 -15.67 17.41
C GLY A 199 -24.04 -14.70 17.66
N ALA A 200 -24.42 -13.92 16.63
CA ALA A 200 -25.57 -13.00 16.70
C ALA A 200 -26.90 -13.76 16.85
N SER A 201 -27.06 -14.89 16.15
CA SER A 201 -28.24 -15.77 16.30
C SER A 201 -28.31 -16.36 17.70
N TRP A 202 -27.21 -16.82 18.28
CA TRP A 202 -27.15 -17.31 19.66
C TRP A 202 -27.47 -16.20 20.68
N ALA A 203 -27.05 -14.99 20.42
CA ALA A 203 -27.33 -13.81 21.24
C ALA A 203 -28.76 -13.27 21.02
N THR A 204 -29.61 -13.96 20.25
CA THR A 204 -31.00 -13.54 19.93
C THR A 204 -31.06 -12.11 19.33
N SER A 205 -30.08 -11.77 18.53
CA SER A 205 -30.01 -10.47 17.85
C SER A 205 -31.07 -10.38 16.74
N ALA A 206 -31.69 -9.22 16.61
CA ALA A 206 -32.60 -8.90 15.50
C ALA A 206 -31.83 -8.48 14.23
N THR A 207 -30.51 -8.27 14.31
CA THR A 207 -29.69 -7.67 13.24
C THR A 207 -28.61 -8.63 12.74
N VAL A 208 -28.93 -9.92 12.57
CA VAL A 208 -27.96 -10.94 12.15
C VAL A 208 -27.28 -10.59 10.82
N ASN A 209 -28.03 -10.08 9.84
CA ASN A 209 -27.47 -9.64 8.55
C ASN A 209 -26.44 -8.53 8.72
N VAL A 210 -26.76 -7.52 9.54
CA VAL A 210 -25.83 -6.42 9.83
C VAL A 210 -24.59 -6.96 10.54
N ALA A 211 -24.74 -7.90 11.47
CA ALA A 211 -23.63 -8.54 12.17
C ALA A 211 -22.67 -9.24 11.20
N MET A 212 -23.20 -10.00 10.23
CA MET A 212 -22.40 -10.71 9.22
C MET A 212 -21.59 -9.72 8.36
N VAL A 213 -22.20 -8.65 7.88
CA VAL A 213 -21.53 -7.62 7.07
C VAL A 213 -20.54 -6.80 7.90
N ALA A 214 -20.91 -6.42 9.13
CA ALA A 214 -20.06 -5.63 10.00
C ALA A 214 -18.76 -6.36 10.37
N SER A 215 -18.78 -7.69 10.52
CA SER A 215 -17.61 -8.47 10.89
C SER A 215 -16.48 -8.46 9.86
N VAL A 216 -16.77 -8.13 8.60
CA VAL A 216 -15.81 -8.11 7.49
C VAL A 216 -15.35 -6.70 7.10
N LEU A 217 -15.86 -5.65 7.75
CA LEU A 217 -15.54 -4.24 7.40
C LEU A 217 -14.04 -3.94 7.43
N MET A 218 -13.27 -4.63 8.28
CA MET A 218 -11.82 -4.50 8.31
C MET A 218 -11.09 -5.05 7.06
N LEU A 219 -11.76 -5.84 6.25
CA LEU A 219 -11.19 -6.35 5.00
C LEU A 219 -11.34 -5.35 3.85
N VAL A 220 -12.23 -4.37 4.00
CA VAL A 220 -12.49 -3.35 2.98
C VAL A 220 -11.25 -2.51 2.76
N PRO A 221 -10.71 -2.45 1.54
CA PRO A 221 -9.46 -1.76 1.24
C PRO A 221 -9.67 -0.24 1.07
N GLY A 222 -10.08 0.46 2.15
CA GLY A 222 -10.45 1.87 2.11
C GLY A 222 -9.32 2.79 1.64
N VAL A 223 -8.12 2.66 2.22
CA VAL A 223 -6.96 3.48 1.82
C VAL A 223 -6.55 3.22 0.37
N PRO A 224 -6.39 1.98 -0.09
CA PRO A 224 -6.15 1.70 -1.51
C PRO A 224 -7.23 2.25 -2.45
N ALA A 225 -8.50 2.22 -2.05
CA ALA A 225 -9.61 2.77 -2.84
C ALA A 225 -9.52 4.30 -2.98
N LEU A 226 -9.27 5.00 -1.87
CA LEU A 226 -9.08 6.45 -1.88
C LEU A 226 -7.84 6.85 -2.69
N ASN A 227 -6.73 6.11 -2.54
CA ASN A 227 -5.54 6.37 -3.33
C ASN A 227 -5.77 6.14 -4.83
N ALA A 228 -6.50 5.09 -5.20
CA ALA A 228 -6.85 4.84 -6.61
C ALA A 228 -7.64 6.01 -7.21
N GLN A 229 -8.60 6.53 -6.46
CA GLN A 229 -9.39 7.69 -6.87
C GLN A 229 -8.53 8.95 -6.98
N SER A 230 -7.73 9.26 -5.95
CA SER A 230 -6.85 10.43 -5.94
C SER A 230 -5.85 10.38 -7.09
N ASP A 231 -5.18 9.23 -7.29
CA ASP A 231 -4.19 9.07 -8.36
C ASP A 231 -4.78 9.35 -9.76
N ILE A 232 -6.04 8.94 -10.01
CA ILE A 232 -6.73 9.26 -11.28
C ILE A 232 -6.98 10.76 -11.39
N MET A 233 -7.47 11.39 -10.32
CA MET A 233 -7.81 12.82 -10.31
C MET A 233 -6.57 13.71 -10.39
N GLU A 234 -5.44 13.26 -9.85
CA GLU A 234 -4.16 13.97 -9.79
C GLU A 234 -3.29 13.74 -11.05
N GLY A 235 -3.82 13.06 -12.09
CA GLY A 235 -3.14 12.89 -13.38
C GLY A 235 -2.27 11.63 -13.48
N HIS A 236 -2.45 10.65 -12.59
CA HIS A 236 -1.78 9.35 -12.61
C HIS A 236 -2.75 8.19 -12.94
N PRO A 237 -3.51 8.24 -14.06
CA PRO A 237 -4.60 7.31 -14.32
C PRO A 237 -4.14 5.85 -14.45
N THR A 238 -2.94 5.61 -14.96
CA THR A 238 -2.39 4.24 -15.12
C THR A 238 -2.25 3.54 -13.77
N LEU A 239 -1.62 4.20 -12.79
CA LEU A 239 -1.43 3.67 -11.44
C LEU A 239 -2.77 3.59 -10.70
N GLY A 240 -3.59 4.65 -10.79
CA GLY A 240 -4.91 4.70 -10.15
C GLY A 240 -5.85 3.62 -10.66
N THR A 241 -5.87 3.37 -11.98
CA THR A 241 -6.68 2.28 -12.57
C THR A 241 -6.21 0.91 -12.08
N ALA A 242 -4.90 0.64 -12.07
CA ALA A 242 -4.36 -0.62 -11.56
C ALA A 242 -4.72 -0.86 -10.09
N ARG A 243 -4.60 0.17 -9.24
CA ARG A 243 -5.05 0.11 -7.83
C ARG A 243 -6.56 -0.13 -7.75
N GLY A 244 -7.36 0.57 -8.55
CA GLY A 244 -8.82 0.42 -8.59
C GLY A 244 -9.27 -0.99 -8.95
N VAL A 245 -8.64 -1.60 -9.95
CA VAL A 245 -8.91 -3.00 -10.34
C VAL A 245 -8.60 -3.95 -9.18
N CYS A 246 -7.47 -3.79 -8.50
CA CYS A 246 -7.14 -4.61 -7.33
C CYS A 246 -8.17 -4.45 -6.19
N VAL A 247 -8.67 -3.22 -5.96
CA VAL A 247 -9.71 -2.94 -4.97
C VAL A 247 -11.01 -3.65 -5.33
N ILE A 248 -11.47 -3.54 -6.59
CA ILE A 248 -12.68 -4.19 -7.06
C ILE A 248 -12.58 -5.72 -6.91
N MET A 249 -11.44 -6.29 -7.30
CA MET A 249 -11.18 -7.72 -7.11
C MET A 249 -11.27 -8.13 -5.64
N LEU A 250 -10.63 -7.39 -4.73
CA LEU A 250 -10.70 -7.67 -3.29
C LEU A 250 -12.14 -7.63 -2.77
N LEU A 251 -12.90 -6.58 -3.13
CA LEU A 251 -14.31 -6.45 -2.73
C LEU A 251 -15.16 -7.60 -3.26
N THR A 252 -14.94 -8.03 -4.51
CA THR A 252 -15.63 -9.17 -5.11
C THR A 252 -15.38 -10.46 -4.33
N PHE A 253 -14.11 -10.74 -3.99
CA PHE A 253 -13.78 -11.94 -3.21
C PHE A 253 -14.33 -11.90 -1.78
N ILE A 254 -14.33 -10.72 -1.13
CA ILE A 254 -15.00 -10.53 0.18
C ILE A 254 -16.51 -10.83 0.05
N ALA A 255 -17.17 -10.25 -0.96
CA ALA A 255 -18.61 -10.42 -1.19
C ALA A 255 -18.97 -11.88 -1.44
N ILE A 256 -18.18 -12.62 -2.23
CA ILE A 256 -18.35 -14.05 -2.45
C ILE A 256 -18.29 -14.81 -1.10
N GLY A 257 -17.31 -14.51 -0.26
CA GLY A 257 -17.19 -15.13 1.06
C GLY A 257 -18.39 -14.87 1.95
N VAL A 258 -18.86 -13.62 2.01
CA VAL A 258 -20.04 -13.21 2.79
C VAL A 258 -21.30 -13.90 2.29
N LEU A 259 -21.53 -13.88 0.96
CA LEU A 259 -22.71 -14.52 0.34
C LEU A 259 -22.74 -16.02 0.62
N LEU A 260 -21.62 -16.72 0.51
CA LEU A 260 -21.53 -18.14 0.85
C LEU A 260 -21.90 -18.40 2.32
N ALA A 261 -21.46 -17.54 3.24
CA ALA A 261 -21.81 -17.63 4.65
C ALA A 261 -23.32 -17.41 4.87
N GLN A 262 -23.92 -16.42 4.22
CA GLN A 262 -25.36 -16.13 4.30
C GLN A 262 -26.21 -17.29 3.78
N VAL A 263 -25.85 -17.83 2.61
CA VAL A 263 -26.55 -18.99 2.03
C VAL A 263 -26.47 -20.21 2.95
N LEU A 264 -25.28 -20.48 3.52
CA LEU A 264 -25.08 -21.63 4.41
C LEU A 264 -25.90 -21.53 5.71
N LEU A 265 -26.03 -20.30 6.24
CA LEU A 265 -26.79 -20.04 7.48
C LEU A 265 -28.30 -19.79 7.23
N GLY A 266 -28.74 -19.78 5.97
CA GLY A 266 -30.14 -19.49 5.62
C GLY A 266 -30.58 -18.06 5.94
N VAL A 267 -29.63 -17.13 6.03
CA VAL A 267 -29.89 -15.73 6.30
C VAL A 267 -30.08 -15.00 4.97
N GLN A 268 -31.24 -14.43 4.74
CA GLN A 268 -31.50 -13.67 3.51
C GLN A 268 -30.69 -12.36 3.52
N PRO A 269 -30.11 -11.98 2.36
CA PRO A 269 -29.33 -10.75 2.22
C PRO A 269 -30.13 -9.47 2.42
#